data_50270c3546e36250985879b4d2eedcca
#
_entry.id   50270c3546e36250985879b4d2eedcca
#
_cell.length_a   1.000
_cell.length_b   1.000
_cell.length_c   1.000
_cell.angle_alpha   90.00
_cell.angle_beta   90.00
_cell.angle_gamma   90.00
#
_symmetry.space_group_name_H-M   'P 1'
#
loop_
_entity.id
_entity.type
_entity.pdbx_description
1 polymer ?
#
loop_
_entity_poly.entity_id
_entity_poly.type
_entity_poly.pdbx_seq_one_letter_code
_entity_poly.pdbx_strand_id
1 'polypeptide(L)'
;MPLRIIYGKSGTGKSNFIYNEINEKIKHNEKNKIYIITPEQFSFTAEKKLMENKKSVINAEVITFNRMAYRVMNEIGGNIHNNLTKCGKSMLIYSILQKEKKNLNLLNKSDENIDLAMRTISEFKKNQVSIDELKKETENINDNYLKIKLQDLILIYEKFNNNIENKYIDETDLLTKLLENIEKINLFDNSIFYIDEFVGYTKQELAIIKKILNISKSVTITFCIDNLELNSNPDTDIFYPNKITLSKILKLLNEDEKIETINLNKLNRFKNEELIYL
;
A
#
# COMPACT_ATOMS: atom_id res chain seq x y z
N MET A 1 -19.39 -5.06 -8.52
CA MET A 1 -19.44 -4.08 -7.41
C MET A 1 -19.03 -2.72 -7.93
N PRO A 2 -19.57 -1.61 -7.48
CA PRO A 2 -19.21 -0.33 -8.05
C PRO A 2 -17.91 0.20 -7.42
N LEU A 3 -16.82 0.11 -8.18
CA LEU A 3 -15.67 0.96 -7.95
C LEU A 3 -16.04 2.37 -8.43
N ARG A 4 -15.81 3.36 -7.60
CA ARG A 4 -15.95 4.76 -7.95
C ARG A 4 -14.60 5.45 -7.93
N ILE A 5 -14.30 6.17 -8.99
CA ILE A 5 -13.05 6.93 -9.15
C ILE A 5 -13.37 8.41 -9.12
N ILE A 6 -12.78 9.13 -8.17
CA ILE A 6 -12.84 10.59 -8.09
C ILE A 6 -11.49 11.12 -8.54
N TYR A 7 -11.47 11.92 -9.58
CA TYR A 7 -10.23 12.44 -10.12
C TYR A 7 -10.26 13.96 -10.38
N GLY A 8 -9.10 14.53 -10.49
CA GLY A 8 -8.88 15.95 -10.73
C GLY A 8 -7.47 16.36 -10.31
N LYS A 9 -7.02 17.52 -10.76
CA LYS A 9 -5.71 18.07 -10.43
C LYS A 9 -5.55 18.31 -8.91
N SER A 10 -4.34 18.62 -8.46
CA SER A 10 -4.11 19.01 -7.06
C SER A 10 -4.91 20.29 -6.76
N GLY A 11 -5.54 20.35 -5.58
CA GLY A 11 -6.31 21.50 -5.14
C GLY A 11 -7.77 21.58 -5.65
N THR A 12 -8.26 20.57 -6.39
CA THR A 12 -9.67 20.52 -6.85
C THR A 12 -10.66 20.11 -5.75
N GLY A 13 -10.18 19.75 -4.56
CA GLY A 13 -11.05 19.46 -3.41
C GLY A 13 -11.50 18.01 -3.32
N LYS A 14 -10.80 17.04 -3.93
CA LYS A 14 -11.12 15.60 -3.87
C LYS A 14 -11.32 15.09 -2.44
N SER A 15 -10.37 15.33 -1.56
CA SER A 15 -10.48 14.92 -0.14
C SER A 15 -11.67 15.59 0.54
N ASN A 16 -11.90 16.90 0.31
CA ASN A 16 -13.06 17.58 0.88
C ASN A 16 -14.39 16.99 0.37
N PHE A 17 -14.46 16.61 -0.89
CA PHE A 17 -15.63 15.96 -1.47
C PHE A 17 -15.93 14.65 -0.72
N ILE A 18 -14.91 13.81 -0.49
CA ILE A 18 -15.05 12.57 0.27
C ILE A 18 -15.55 12.83 1.70
N TYR A 19 -14.90 13.76 2.42
CA TYR A 19 -15.28 14.04 3.81
C TYR A 19 -16.70 14.61 3.91
N ASN A 20 -17.13 15.43 2.96
CA ASN A 20 -18.51 15.92 2.91
C ASN A 20 -19.50 14.77 2.69
N GLU A 21 -19.21 13.87 1.77
CA GLU A 21 -20.06 12.70 1.52
C GLU A 21 -20.13 11.78 2.75
N ILE A 22 -19.00 11.51 3.40
CA ILE A 22 -18.94 10.73 4.64
C ILE A 22 -19.78 11.41 5.74
N ASN A 23 -19.68 12.73 5.86
CA ASN A 23 -20.44 13.50 6.83
C ASN A 23 -21.94 13.38 6.59
N GLU A 24 -22.38 13.45 5.35
CA GLU A 24 -23.81 13.24 5.01
C GLU A 24 -24.26 11.81 5.33
N LYS A 25 -23.46 10.79 4.98
CA LYS A 25 -23.76 9.39 5.35
C LYS A 25 -23.88 9.19 6.86
N ILE A 26 -23.01 9.81 7.65
CA ILE A 26 -23.06 9.76 9.13
C ILE A 26 -24.33 10.43 9.64
N LYS A 27 -24.73 11.60 9.10
CA LYS A 27 -25.96 12.31 9.48
C LYS A 27 -27.22 11.49 9.17
N HIS A 28 -27.22 10.77 8.07
CA HIS A 28 -28.33 9.89 7.65
C HIS A 28 -28.30 8.52 8.32
N ASN A 29 -27.47 8.32 9.35
CA ASN A 29 -27.35 7.06 10.10
C ASN A 29 -27.05 5.86 9.20
N GLU A 30 -26.06 5.99 8.28
CA GLU A 30 -25.57 4.86 7.48
C GLU A 30 -25.24 3.68 8.42
N LYS A 31 -25.81 2.52 8.14
CA LYS A 31 -25.64 1.32 8.98
C LYS A 31 -24.29 0.64 8.75
N ASN A 32 -23.76 0.78 7.55
CA ASN A 32 -22.48 0.17 7.18
C ASN A 32 -21.32 0.98 7.74
N LYS A 33 -20.28 0.30 8.21
CA LYS A 33 -19.05 0.95 8.64
C LYS A 33 -18.36 1.61 7.46
N ILE A 34 -17.79 2.78 7.71
CA ILE A 34 -17.06 3.56 6.71
C ILE A 34 -15.59 3.56 7.11
N TYR A 35 -14.72 3.13 6.20
CA TYR A 35 -13.28 3.15 6.37
C TYR A 35 -12.64 4.11 5.39
N ILE A 36 -11.74 4.95 5.89
CA ILE A 36 -10.93 5.85 5.08
C ILE A 36 -9.50 5.32 5.14
N ILE A 37 -9.03 4.75 4.03
CA ILE A 37 -7.64 4.25 3.93
C ILE A 37 -6.77 5.39 3.43
N THR A 38 -5.73 5.71 4.20
CA THR A 38 -4.73 6.74 3.86
C THR A 38 -3.32 6.23 4.16
N PRO A 39 -2.28 6.78 3.50
CA PRO A 39 -0.91 6.54 3.91
C PRO A 39 -0.67 6.95 5.38
N GLU A 40 0.27 6.29 6.05
CA GLU A 40 0.60 6.54 7.47
C GLU A 40 0.84 8.03 7.75
N GLN A 41 1.58 8.70 6.87
CA GLN A 41 1.92 10.13 7.01
C GLN A 41 0.72 11.06 7.01
N PHE A 42 -0.40 10.67 6.41
CA PHE A 42 -1.62 11.48 6.33
C PHE A 42 -2.70 11.07 7.33
N SER A 43 -2.51 9.96 8.06
CA SER A 43 -3.52 9.39 8.96
C SER A 43 -4.00 10.38 10.00
N PHE A 44 -3.10 11.10 10.66
CA PHE A 44 -3.46 12.12 11.65
C PHE A 44 -4.28 13.29 11.05
N THR A 45 -3.89 13.77 9.86
CA THR A 45 -4.62 14.83 9.17
C THR A 45 -6.02 14.37 8.76
N ALA A 46 -6.12 13.12 8.32
CA ALA A 46 -7.39 12.49 7.95
C ALA A 46 -8.31 12.31 9.17
N GLU A 47 -7.78 11.84 10.30
CA GLU A 47 -8.52 11.73 11.57
C GLU A 47 -9.03 13.10 12.04
N LYS A 48 -8.17 14.13 11.98
CA LYS A 48 -8.56 15.51 12.33
C LYS A 48 -9.70 16.02 11.46
N LYS A 49 -9.63 15.81 10.14
CA LYS A 49 -10.70 16.21 9.21
C LYS A 49 -11.99 15.43 9.49
N LEU A 50 -11.92 14.13 9.77
CA LEU A 50 -13.08 13.33 10.08
C LEU A 50 -13.80 13.79 11.35
N MET A 51 -13.03 14.24 12.35
CA MET A 51 -13.55 14.72 13.64
C MET A 51 -13.94 16.19 13.62
N GLU A 52 -13.66 16.93 12.56
CA GLU A 52 -13.92 18.36 12.48
C GLU A 52 -15.40 18.67 12.76
N ASN A 53 -15.62 19.58 13.72
CA ASN A 53 -16.96 19.98 14.20
C ASN A 53 -17.84 18.87 14.80
N LYS A 54 -17.25 17.76 15.25
CA LYS A 54 -17.97 16.63 15.86
C LYS A 54 -17.40 16.29 17.22
N LYS A 55 -18.29 15.86 18.14
CA LYS A 55 -17.87 15.35 19.47
C LYS A 55 -17.38 13.90 19.40
N SER A 56 -17.98 13.10 18.52
CA SER A 56 -17.61 11.69 18.31
C SER A 56 -18.06 11.22 16.92
N VAL A 57 -17.35 10.23 16.39
CA VAL A 57 -17.72 9.51 15.17
C VAL A 57 -17.61 8.01 15.47
N ILE A 58 -18.72 7.29 15.33
CA ILE A 58 -18.80 5.87 15.68
C ILE A 58 -18.69 4.98 14.44
N ASN A 59 -19.37 5.38 13.36
CA ASN A 59 -19.52 4.54 12.15
C ASN A 59 -18.48 4.82 11.07
N ALA A 60 -17.56 5.77 11.25
CA ALA A 60 -16.50 6.06 10.32
C ALA A 60 -15.15 6.10 11.03
N GLU A 61 -14.11 5.60 10.37
CA GLU A 61 -12.79 5.45 10.93
C GLU A 61 -11.71 5.62 9.86
N VAL A 62 -10.62 6.28 10.23
CA VAL A 62 -9.39 6.32 9.40
C VAL A 62 -8.51 5.13 9.74
N ILE A 63 -8.10 4.39 8.74
CA ILE A 63 -7.28 3.20 8.89
C ILE A 63 -6.15 3.20 7.85
N THR A 64 -4.98 2.68 8.22
CA THR A 64 -3.90 2.39 7.28
C THR A 64 -3.86 0.89 6.99
N PHE A 65 -3.16 0.46 5.93
CA PHE A 65 -3.02 -0.97 5.65
C PHE A 65 -2.39 -1.73 6.83
N ASN A 66 -1.43 -1.15 7.51
CA ASN A 66 -0.82 -1.75 8.70
C ASN A 66 -1.81 -1.86 9.86
N ARG A 67 -2.56 -0.80 10.16
CA ARG A 67 -3.60 -0.84 11.21
C ARG A 67 -4.70 -1.87 10.88
N MET A 68 -5.07 -1.99 9.61
CA MET A 68 -6.00 -3.03 9.12
C MET A 68 -5.44 -4.42 9.39
N ALA A 69 -4.17 -4.65 9.10
CA ALA A 69 -3.50 -5.92 9.33
C ALA A 69 -3.45 -6.29 10.83
N TYR A 70 -3.09 -5.34 11.70
CA TYR A 70 -3.13 -5.56 13.16
C TYR A 70 -4.53 -5.91 13.66
N ARG A 71 -5.56 -5.25 13.12
CA ARG A 71 -6.93 -5.54 13.51
C ARG A 71 -7.37 -6.95 13.12
N VAL A 72 -7.08 -7.37 11.89
CA VAL A 72 -7.33 -8.73 11.41
C VAL A 72 -6.60 -9.76 12.27
N MET A 73 -5.33 -9.51 12.56
CA MET A 73 -4.53 -10.42 13.40
C MET A 73 -5.07 -10.53 14.83
N ASN A 74 -5.58 -9.45 15.41
CA ASN A 74 -6.20 -9.46 16.74
C ASN A 74 -7.49 -10.31 16.74
N GLU A 75 -8.33 -10.21 15.71
CA GLU A 75 -9.57 -11.01 15.59
C GLU A 75 -9.29 -12.51 15.47
N ILE A 76 -8.21 -12.89 14.77
CA ILE A 76 -7.84 -14.31 14.59
C ILE A 76 -7.18 -14.88 15.86
N GLY A 77 -6.79 -14.04 16.82
CA GLY A 77 -6.04 -14.48 18.01
C GLY A 77 -4.58 -14.78 17.72
N GLY A 78 -4.04 -14.33 16.59
CA GLY A 78 -2.73 -14.69 16.06
C GLY A 78 -1.56 -13.78 16.42
N ASN A 79 -1.68 -12.90 17.42
CA ASN A 79 -0.58 -12.00 17.84
C ASN A 79 0.43 -12.69 18.79
N ILE A 80 0.85 -13.92 18.47
CA ILE A 80 1.80 -14.69 19.29
C ILE A 80 3.25 -14.28 18.98
N HIS A 81 3.51 -13.60 17.87
CA HIS A 81 4.87 -13.28 17.44
C HIS A 81 5.25 -11.83 17.79
N ASN A 82 6.48 -11.67 18.25
CA ASN A 82 7.03 -10.33 18.49
C ASN A 82 7.25 -9.57 17.19
N ASN A 83 6.88 -8.29 17.16
CA ASN A 83 7.15 -7.42 16.00
C ASN A 83 8.66 -7.19 15.86
N LEU A 84 9.18 -7.45 14.68
CA LEU A 84 10.58 -7.16 14.35
C LEU A 84 10.74 -5.66 14.06
N THR A 85 11.33 -4.93 15.00
CA THR A 85 11.62 -3.51 14.79
C THR A 85 12.68 -3.32 13.71
N LYS A 86 12.78 -2.10 13.16
CA LYS A 86 13.82 -1.75 12.18
C LYS A 86 15.22 -2.03 12.71
N CYS A 87 15.48 -1.72 14.00
CA CYS A 87 16.75 -2.01 14.65
C CYS A 87 16.98 -3.53 14.76
N GLY A 88 15.99 -4.30 15.20
CA GLY A 88 16.07 -5.76 15.26
C GLY A 88 16.34 -6.40 13.90
N LYS A 89 15.71 -5.88 12.84
CA LYS A 89 15.95 -6.30 11.45
C LYS A 89 17.40 -6.04 11.02
N SER A 90 17.91 -4.84 11.32
CA SER A 90 19.31 -4.48 11.03
C SER A 90 20.29 -5.39 11.77
N MET A 91 20.06 -5.64 13.07
CA MET A 91 20.91 -6.55 13.87
C MET A 91 20.88 -7.99 13.35
N LEU A 92 19.71 -8.47 12.93
CA LEU A 92 19.56 -9.81 12.38
C LEU A 92 20.32 -9.94 11.06
N ILE A 93 20.18 -8.97 10.15
CA ILE A 93 20.92 -8.95 8.89
C ILE A 93 22.42 -8.87 9.13
N TYR A 94 22.87 -8.02 10.07
CA TYR A 94 24.28 -7.98 10.46
C TYR A 94 24.79 -9.37 10.91
N SER A 95 24.03 -10.04 11.78
CA SER A 95 24.39 -11.40 12.24
C SER A 95 24.49 -12.40 11.08
N ILE A 96 23.57 -12.31 10.09
CA ILE A 96 23.60 -13.15 8.89
C ILE A 96 24.85 -12.88 8.07
N LEU A 97 25.14 -11.60 7.79
CA LEU A 97 26.34 -11.20 7.04
C LEU A 97 27.64 -11.70 7.69
N GLN A 98 27.72 -11.62 9.02
CA GLN A 98 28.90 -12.13 9.73
C GLN A 98 29.02 -13.66 9.66
N LYS A 99 27.92 -14.40 9.82
CA LYS A 99 27.91 -15.87 9.76
C LYS A 99 28.21 -16.41 8.36
N GLU A 100 27.62 -15.76 7.35
CA GLU A 100 27.74 -16.19 5.94
C GLU A 100 28.90 -15.52 5.20
N LYS A 101 29.78 -14.80 5.89
CA LYS A 101 30.87 -14.01 5.30
C LYS A 101 31.72 -14.78 4.27
N LYS A 102 31.91 -16.08 4.47
CA LYS A 102 32.68 -16.94 3.55
C LYS A 102 31.91 -17.32 2.29
N ASN A 103 30.59 -17.30 2.36
CA ASN A 103 29.70 -17.70 1.29
C ASN A 103 29.22 -16.49 0.46
N LEU A 104 29.48 -15.25 0.93
CA LEU A 104 29.14 -14.01 0.24
C LEU A 104 30.35 -13.51 -0.57
N ASN A 105 30.10 -13.11 -1.79
CA ASN A 105 31.12 -12.64 -2.71
C ASN A 105 31.28 -11.11 -2.69
N LEU A 106 30.19 -10.37 -2.78
CA LEU A 106 30.17 -8.90 -2.88
C LEU A 106 29.70 -8.23 -1.60
N LEU A 107 28.71 -8.81 -0.91
CA LEU A 107 28.06 -8.21 0.25
C LEU A 107 28.72 -8.56 1.60
N ASN A 108 29.97 -9.00 1.58
CA ASN A 108 30.68 -9.48 2.77
C ASN A 108 31.49 -8.41 3.54
N LYS A 109 31.55 -7.14 3.07
CA LYS A 109 32.66 -6.23 3.43
C LYS A 109 32.30 -4.91 4.13
N SER A 110 31.04 -4.50 4.24
CA SER A 110 30.74 -3.19 4.87
C SER A 110 29.39 -3.15 5.58
N ASP A 111 29.31 -2.27 6.58
CA ASP A 111 28.06 -1.98 7.29
C ASP A 111 27.00 -1.36 6.38
N GLU A 112 27.41 -0.69 5.28
CA GLU A 112 26.52 -0.18 4.23
C GLU A 112 25.69 -1.29 3.56
N ASN A 113 26.22 -2.51 3.51
CA ASN A 113 25.51 -3.67 2.95
C ASN A 113 24.31 -4.10 3.81
N ILE A 114 24.27 -3.75 5.09
CA ILE A 114 23.15 -4.01 5.98
C ILE A 114 21.91 -3.25 5.48
N ASP A 115 22.06 -1.96 5.24
CA ASP A 115 20.96 -1.12 4.76
C ASP A 115 20.51 -1.52 3.36
N LEU A 116 21.46 -1.86 2.48
CA LEU A 116 21.15 -2.36 1.14
C LEU A 116 20.34 -3.66 1.21
N ALA A 117 20.81 -4.65 1.95
CA ALA A 117 20.11 -5.93 2.10
C ALA A 117 18.73 -5.75 2.73
N MET A 118 18.63 -4.93 3.79
CA MET A 118 17.37 -4.65 4.49
C MET A 118 16.33 -4.02 3.55
N ARG A 119 16.71 -3.01 2.77
CA ARG A 119 15.83 -2.34 1.81
C ARG A 119 15.42 -3.27 0.68
N THR A 120 16.38 -4.00 0.11
CA THR A 120 16.12 -4.91 -1.02
C THR A 120 15.19 -6.06 -0.60
N ILE A 121 15.42 -6.69 0.55
CA ILE A 121 14.53 -7.75 1.06
C ILE A 121 13.12 -7.19 1.31
N SER A 122 13.02 -5.98 1.86
CA SER A 122 11.71 -5.34 2.06
C SER A 122 10.99 -5.08 0.72
N GLU A 123 11.70 -4.63 -0.30
CA GLU A 123 11.14 -4.44 -1.64
C GLU A 123 10.74 -5.75 -2.31
N PHE A 124 11.51 -6.82 -2.16
CA PHE A 124 11.12 -8.14 -2.64
C PHE A 124 9.80 -8.60 -2.01
N LYS A 125 9.67 -8.49 -0.68
CA LYS A 125 8.45 -8.86 0.04
C LYS A 125 7.26 -7.99 -0.37
N LYS A 126 7.40 -6.67 -0.42
CA LYS A 126 6.34 -5.73 -0.83
C LYS A 126 5.83 -5.99 -2.25
N ASN A 127 6.72 -6.44 -3.12
CA ASN A 127 6.39 -6.79 -4.50
C ASN A 127 6.07 -8.28 -4.67
N GLN A 128 5.93 -9.04 -3.58
CA GLN A 128 5.60 -10.47 -3.60
C GLN A 128 6.55 -11.29 -4.49
N VAL A 129 7.84 -10.92 -4.49
CA VAL A 129 8.88 -11.65 -5.24
C VAL A 129 9.37 -12.81 -4.37
N SER A 130 9.10 -14.03 -4.81
CA SER A 130 9.53 -15.24 -4.11
C SER A 130 11.01 -15.53 -4.33
N ILE A 131 11.61 -16.30 -3.43
CA ILE A 131 13.01 -16.73 -3.54
C ILE A 131 13.21 -17.59 -4.79
N ASP A 132 12.23 -18.44 -5.12
CA ASP A 132 12.30 -19.33 -6.30
C ASP A 132 12.24 -18.54 -7.60
N GLU A 133 11.39 -17.52 -7.69
CA GLU A 133 11.38 -16.59 -8.83
C GLU A 133 12.72 -15.86 -8.97
N LEU A 134 13.28 -15.36 -7.85
CA LEU A 134 14.58 -14.68 -7.88
C LEU A 134 15.70 -15.60 -8.38
N LYS A 135 15.73 -16.86 -7.92
CA LYS A 135 16.71 -17.86 -8.39
C LYS A 135 16.58 -18.07 -9.89
N LYS A 136 15.36 -18.32 -10.36
CA LYS A 136 15.09 -18.57 -11.77
C LYS A 136 15.51 -17.39 -12.67
N GLU A 137 15.12 -16.16 -12.28
CA GLU A 137 15.47 -14.98 -13.06
C GLU A 137 16.97 -14.66 -12.99
N THR A 138 17.62 -14.93 -11.85
CA THR A 138 19.07 -14.74 -11.71
C THR A 138 19.89 -15.63 -12.65
N GLU A 139 19.40 -16.82 -12.97
CA GLU A 139 20.06 -17.71 -13.94
C GLU A 139 20.08 -17.12 -15.35
N ASN A 140 19.04 -16.37 -15.72
CA ASN A 140 18.85 -15.78 -17.05
C ASN A 140 19.63 -14.45 -17.24
N ILE A 141 20.27 -13.92 -16.20
CA ILE A 141 20.99 -12.63 -16.27
C ILE A 141 22.36 -12.83 -16.92
N ASN A 142 22.65 -12.03 -17.95
CA ASN A 142 23.92 -12.03 -18.65
C ASN A 142 25.02 -11.22 -17.92
N ASP A 143 24.65 -10.23 -17.12
CA ASP A 143 25.59 -9.43 -16.33
C ASP A 143 26.09 -10.25 -15.13
N ASN A 144 27.37 -10.64 -15.20
CA ASN A 144 27.99 -11.46 -14.17
C ASN A 144 28.05 -10.76 -12.79
N TYR A 145 28.27 -9.44 -12.76
CA TYR A 145 28.30 -8.68 -11.50
C TYR A 145 26.93 -8.64 -10.83
N LEU A 146 25.90 -8.33 -11.62
CA LEU A 146 24.51 -8.33 -11.13
C LEU A 146 24.10 -9.73 -10.67
N LYS A 147 24.47 -10.77 -11.40
CA LYS A 147 24.20 -12.17 -11.05
C LYS A 147 24.78 -12.55 -9.69
N ILE A 148 26.07 -12.26 -9.46
CA ILE A 148 26.73 -12.52 -8.18
C ILE A 148 26.09 -11.74 -7.04
N LYS A 149 25.75 -10.47 -7.26
CA LYS A 149 25.08 -9.63 -6.26
C LYS A 149 23.70 -10.17 -5.87
N LEU A 150 22.93 -10.66 -6.85
CA LEU A 150 21.62 -11.26 -6.61
C LEU A 150 21.75 -12.59 -5.88
N GLN A 151 22.75 -13.41 -6.17
CA GLN A 151 23.03 -14.65 -5.43
C GLN A 151 23.31 -14.36 -3.96
N ASP A 152 24.11 -13.35 -3.64
CA ASP A 152 24.34 -12.93 -2.26
C ASP A 152 23.05 -12.46 -1.59
N LEU A 153 22.23 -11.66 -2.27
CA LEU A 153 20.94 -11.19 -1.76
C LEU A 153 19.94 -12.32 -1.53
N ILE A 154 19.89 -13.31 -2.41
CA ILE A 154 19.06 -14.51 -2.28
C ILE A 154 19.48 -15.29 -1.01
N LEU A 155 20.77 -15.52 -0.82
CA LEU A 155 21.29 -16.20 0.36
C LEU A 155 20.90 -15.46 1.66
N ILE A 156 21.07 -14.13 1.67
CA ILE A 156 20.69 -13.32 2.84
C ILE A 156 19.17 -13.38 3.07
N TYR A 157 18.36 -13.33 2.03
CA TYR A 157 16.90 -13.38 2.10
C TYR A 157 16.41 -14.72 2.65
N GLU A 158 16.96 -15.84 2.17
CA GLU A 158 16.67 -17.18 2.71
C GLU A 158 17.00 -17.28 4.20
N LYS A 159 18.21 -16.89 4.58
CA LYS A 159 18.65 -16.91 5.98
C LYS A 159 17.81 -15.98 6.85
N PHE A 160 17.41 -14.82 6.33
CA PHE A 160 16.54 -13.89 7.03
C PHE A 160 15.17 -14.53 7.31
N ASN A 161 14.51 -15.09 6.29
CA ASN A 161 13.23 -15.75 6.47
C ASN A 161 13.29 -16.91 7.47
N ASN A 162 14.29 -17.77 7.37
CA ASN A 162 14.47 -18.89 8.30
C ASN A 162 14.69 -18.44 9.76
N ASN A 163 15.31 -17.28 9.97
CA ASN A 163 15.55 -16.77 11.32
C ASN A 163 14.32 -16.11 11.95
N ILE A 164 13.44 -15.52 11.14
CA ILE A 164 12.21 -14.86 11.64
C ILE A 164 11.04 -15.83 11.74
N GLU A 165 11.06 -16.93 10.98
CA GLU A 165 9.98 -17.91 10.95
C GLU A 165 9.60 -18.37 12.35
N ASN A 166 8.31 -18.31 12.66
CA ASN A 166 7.72 -18.69 13.96
C ASN A 166 8.23 -17.91 15.20
N LYS A 167 9.01 -16.84 15.02
CA LYS A 167 9.56 -16.03 16.13
C LYS A 167 9.16 -14.56 16.05
N TYR A 168 9.22 -14.00 14.86
CA TYR A 168 9.00 -12.57 14.63
C TYR A 168 8.06 -12.34 13.44
N ILE A 169 7.39 -11.21 13.46
CA ILE A 169 6.65 -10.68 12.32
C ILE A 169 7.36 -9.41 11.85
N ASP A 170 7.80 -9.39 10.61
CA ASP A 170 8.25 -8.18 9.92
C ASP A 170 7.02 -7.39 9.44
N GLU A 171 7.13 -6.07 9.33
CA GLU A 171 6.05 -5.19 8.87
C GLU A 171 5.50 -5.62 7.49
N THR A 172 6.38 -6.07 6.59
CA THR A 172 5.97 -6.58 5.27
C THR A 172 5.25 -7.93 5.34
N ASP A 173 5.57 -8.78 6.32
CA ASP A 173 4.88 -10.06 6.53
C ASP A 173 3.49 -9.85 7.12
N LEU A 174 3.30 -8.74 7.86
CA LEU A 174 2.00 -8.35 8.40
C LEU A 174 0.96 -8.15 7.29
N LEU A 175 1.33 -7.49 6.19
CA LEU A 175 0.46 -7.32 5.03
C LEU A 175 0.17 -8.64 4.30
N THR A 176 1.14 -9.56 4.26
CA THR A 176 0.93 -10.92 3.74
C THR A 176 -0.12 -11.66 4.57
N LYS A 177 -0.02 -11.59 5.90
CA LYS A 177 -1.01 -12.18 6.80
C LYS A 177 -2.38 -11.53 6.69
N LEU A 178 -2.44 -10.22 6.44
CA LEU A 178 -3.69 -9.55 6.13
C LEU A 178 -4.32 -10.16 4.87
N LEU A 179 -3.55 -10.31 3.80
CA LEU A 179 -4.02 -10.93 2.55
C LEU A 179 -4.57 -12.34 2.73
N GLU A 180 -3.93 -13.16 3.55
CA GLU A 180 -4.35 -14.53 3.79
C GLU A 180 -5.66 -14.65 4.59
N ASN A 181 -6.00 -13.62 5.36
CA ASN A 181 -7.04 -13.73 6.38
C ASN A 181 -8.18 -12.72 6.27
N ILE A 182 -8.06 -11.66 5.48
CA ILE A 182 -9.06 -10.59 5.40
C ILE A 182 -10.46 -11.10 4.98
N GLU A 183 -10.54 -12.12 4.15
CA GLU A 183 -11.79 -12.73 3.68
C GLU A 183 -12.33 -13.82 4.64
N LYS A 184 -11.52 -14.26 5.62
CA LYS A 184 -11.93 -15.28 6.58
C LYS A 184 -12.69 -14.70 7.76
N ILE A 185 -12.66 -13.39 7.92
CA ILE A 185 -13.32 -12.67 9.01
C ILE A 185 -14.27 -11.63 8.44
N ASN A 186 -15.45 -11.51 9.03
CA ASN A 186 -16.50 -10.61 8.53
C ASN A 186 -16.33 -9.16 8.99
N LEU A 187 -15.11 -8.78 9.41
CA LEU A 187 -14.84 -7.47 10.01
C LEU A 187 -15.09 -6.30 9.06
N PHE A 188 -14.79 -6.52 7.78
CA PHE A 188 -14.88 -5.51 6.73
C PHE A 188 -16.02 -5.74 5.73
N ASP A 189 -16.83 -6.79 5.96
CA ASP A 189 -17.92 -7.14 5.06
C ASP A 189 -18.97 -6.04 4.98
N ASN A 190 -19.47 -5.81 3.78
CA ASN A 190 -20.46 -4.79 3.48
C ASN A 190 -20.09 -3.37 3.94
N SER A 191 -18.81 -3.12 4.24
CA SER A 191 -18.31 -1.78 4.60
C SER A 191 -18.15 -0.90 3.38
N ILE A 192 -18.11 0.41 3.60
CA ILE A 192 -17.87 1.43 2.58
C ILE A 192 -16.42 1.89 2.73
N PHE A 193 -15.62 1.80 1.67
CA PHE A 193 -14.23 2.22 1.67
C PHE A 193 -14.00 3.47 0.84
N TYR A 194 -13.20 4.37 1.38
CA TYR A 194 -12.60 5.51 0.69
C TYR A 194 -11.09 5.37 0.77
N ILE A 195 -10.39 5.43 -0.36
CA ILE A 195 -8.93 5.35 -0.45
C ILE A 195 -8.44 6.68 -1.00
N ASP A 196 -7.69 7.43 -0.19
CA ASP A 196 -7.29 8.80 -0.51
C ASP A 196 -5.80 9.05 -0.26
N GLU A 197 -5.23 10.05 -0.94
CA GLU A 197 -3.85 10.53 -0.78
C GLU A 197 -2.75 9.56 -1.22
N PHE A 198 -3.07 8.52 -2.00
CA PHE A 198 -2.06 7.62 -2.58
C PHE A 198 -1.63 8.09 -3.97
N VAL A 199 -0.32 7.99 -4.23
CA VAL A 199 0.27 8.17 -5.57
C VAL A 199 0.46 6.82 -6.26
N GLY A 200 0.83 5.79 -5.50
CA GLY A 200 1.06 4.45 -6.00
C GLY A 200 0.81 3.39 -4.94
N TYR A 201 0.75 2.15 -5.38
CA TYR A 201 0.55 0.99 -4.51
C TYR A 201 1.61 -0.08 -4.81
N THR A 202 2.05 -0.76 -3.77
CA THR A 202 2.84 -2.00 -3.88
C THR A 202 1.96 -3.15 -4.41
N LYS A 203 2.57 -4.25 -4.86
CA LYS A 203 1.79 -5.42 -5.27
C LYS A 203 0.95 -6.00 -4.12
N GLN A 204 1.47 -5.98 -2.88
CA GLN A 204 0.71 -6.40 -1.70
C GLN A 204 -0.53 -5.52 -1.49
N GLU A 205 -0.38 -4.19 -1.53
CA GLU A 205 -1.50 -3.26 -1.36
C GLU A 205 -2.54 -3.41 -2.45
N LEU A 206 -2.12 -3.60 -3.72
CA LEU A 206 -3.04 -3.89 -4.82
C LEU A 206 -3.82 -5.18 -4.60
N ALA A 207 -3.16 -6.24 -4.11
CA ALA A 207 -3.82 -7.49 -3.79
C ALA A 207 -4.82 -7.33 -2.63
N ILE A 208 -4.50 -6.52 -1.61
CA ILE A 208 -5.43 -6.18 -0.52
C ILE A 208 -6.63 -5.40 -1.06
N ILE A 209 -6.40 -4.39 -1.91
CA ILE A 209 -7.47 -3.61 -2.56
C ILE A 209 -8.40 -4.54 -3.35
N LYS A 210 -7.86 -5.51 -4.10
CA LYS A 210 -8.67 -6.50 -4.81
C LYS A 210 -9.59 -7.27 -3.87
N LYS A 211 -9.09 -7.71 -2.72
CA LYS A 211 -9.90 -8.40 -1.72
C LYS A 211 -10.94 -7.48 -1.08
N ILE A 212 -10.58 -6.23 -0.79
CA ILE A 212 -11.53 -5.21 -0.30
C ILE A 212 -12.66 -5.00 -1.32
N LEU A 213 -12.35 -4.93 -2.62
CA LEU A 213 -13.35 -4.81 -3.68
C LEU A 213 -14.36 -5.97 -3.63
N ASN A 214 -13.93 -7.18 -3.30
CA ASN A 214 -14.79 -8.36 -3.25
C ASN A 214 -15.74 -8.38 -2.04
N ILE A 215 -15.29 -7.93 -0.86
CA ILE A 215 -16.04 -8.06 0.40
C ILE A 215 -16.84 -6.80 0.76
N SER A 216 -16.51 -5.65 0.20
CA SER A 216 -17.11 -4.37 0.57
C SER A 216 -18.41 -4.06 -0.19
N LYS A 217 -19.23 -3.17 0.36
CA LYS A 217 -20.42 -2.59 -0.30
C LYS A 217 -20.03 -1.66 -1.44
N SER A 218 -19.01 -0.83 -1.25
CA SER A 218 -18.48 0.08 -2.26
C SER A 218 -17.08 0.53 -1.93
N VAL A 219 -16.29 0.81 -2.96
CA VAL A 219 -14.93 1.37 -2.85
C VAL A 219 -14.85 2.63 -3.69
N THR A 220 -14.39 3.71 -3.09
CA THR A 220 -14.12 4.99 -3.76
C THR A 220 -12.63 5.29 -3.67
N ILE A 221 -11.96 5.54 -4.81
CA ILE A 221 -10.53 5.85 -4.85
C ILE A 221 -10.35 7.23 -5.48
N THR A 222 -9.46 8.05 -4.89
CA THR A 222 -9.09 9.34 -5.48
C THR A 222 -7.80 9.25 -6.28
N PHE A 223 -7.77 9.97 -7.40
CA PHE A 223 -6.58 10.12 -8.23
C PHE A 223 -6.27 11.58 -8.53
N CYS A 224 -4.99 11.94 -8.42
CA CYS A 224 -4.49 13.25 -8.85
C CYS A 224 -4.08 13.14 -10.31
N ILE A 225 -5.06 13.29 -11.23
CA ILE A 225 -4.89 13.25 -12.68
C ILE A 225 -5.79 14.29 -13.33
N ASP A 226 -5.44 14.69 -14.54
CA ASP A 226 -6.20 15.66 -15.34
C ASP A 226 -7.32 14.97 -16.14
N ASN A 227 -7.07 13.78 -16.65
CA ASN A 227 -8.00 12.98 -17.45
C ASN A 227 -7.78 11.48 -17.22
N LEU A 228 -8.65 10.64 -17.78
CA LEU A 228 -8.60 9.19 -17.66
C LEU A 228 -7.85 8.49 -18.82
N GLU A 229 -7.17 9.23 -19.68
CA GLU A 229 -6.37 8.66 -20.76
C GLU A 229 -5.11 7.99 -20.20
N LEU A 230 -4.98 6.70 -20.45
CA LEU A 230 -3.87 5.90 -19.91
C LEU A 230 -2.64 5.91 -20.82
N ASN A 231 -2.81 6.23 -22.10
CA ASN A 231 -1.74 6.23 -23.10
C ASN A 231 -1.05 7.59 -23.19
N SER A 232 -0.48 8.05 -22.09
CA SER A 232 0.25 9.32 -22.05
C SER A 232 1.77 9.08 -22.15
N ASN A 233 2.49 10.10 -22.63
CA ASN A 233 3.94 10.02 -22.76
C ASN A 233 4.61 10.19 -21.37
N PRO A 234 5.45 9.23 -20.92
CA PRO A 234 6.10 9.31 -19.61
C PRO A 234 7.00 10.55 -19.43
N ASP A 235 7.57 11.07 -20.52
CA ASP A 235 8.52 12.19 -20.45
C ASP A 235 7.84 13.57 -20.39
N THR A 236 6.57 13.66 -20.78
CA THR A 236 5.85 14.95 -20.87
C THR A 236 4.63 15.03 -19.98
N ASP A 237 4.08 13.93 -19.52
CA ASP A 237 2.90 13.90 -18.66
C ASP A 237 3.27 13.83 -17.19
N ILE A 238 3.10 14.94 -16.46
CA ILE A 238 3.34 15.01 -15.02
C ILE A 238 2.44 14.07 -14.21
N PHE A 239 1.31 13.64 -14.76
CA PHE A 239 0.36 12.72 -14.13
C PHE A 239 0.64 11.24 -14.46
N TYR A 240 1.63 10.96 -15.30
CA TYR A 240 1.95 9.61 -15.75
C TYR A 240 2.07 8.57 -14.61
N PRO A 241 2.76 8.84 -13.47
CA PRO A 241 2.83 7.87 -12.36
C PRO A 241 1.45 7.52 -11.79
N ASN A 242 0.56 8.51 -11.67
CA ASN A 242 -0.80 8.30 -11.19
C ASN A 242 -1.68 7.56 -12.21
N LYS A 243 -1.49 7.82 -13.51
CA LYS A 243 -2.18 7.11 -14.61
C LYS A 243 -1.76 5.64 -14.68
N ILE A 244 -0.47 5.32 -14.45
CA ILE A 244 -0.01 3.92 -14.28
C ILE A 244 -0.72 3.28 -13.10
N THR A 245 -0.83 3.98 -11.98
CA THR A 245 -1.51 3.48 -10.78
C THR A 245 -2.99 3.22 -11.05
N LEU A 246 -3.65 4.13 -11.74
CA LEU A 246 -5.03 3.95 -12.21
C LEU A 246 -5.16 2.70 -13.11
N SER A 247 -4.26 2.54 -14.09
CA SER A 247 -4.24 1.35 -14.97
C SER A 247 -4.11 0.05 -14.17
N LYS A 248 -3.28 0.03 -13.13
CA LYS A 248 -3.15 -1.14 -12.25
C LYS A 248 -4.43 -1.43 -11.47
N ILE A 249 -5.11 -0.40 -10.96
CA ILE A 249 -6.41 -0.58 -10.27
C ILE A 249 -7.48 -1.09 -11.23
N LEU A 250 -7.55 -0.54 -12.44
CA LEU A 250 -8.52 -0.98 -13.44
C LEU A 250 -8.32 -2.45 -13.83
N LYS A 251 -7.08 -2.94 -13.85
CA LYS A 251 -6.76 -4.35 -14.11
C LYS A 251 -7.17 -5.31 -12.99
N LEU A 252 -7.54 -4.81 -11.80
CA LEU A 252 -8.06 -5.64 -10.71
C LEU A 252 -9.53 -6.02 -10.92
N LEU A 253 -10.24 -5.29 -11.76
CA LEU A 253 -11.66 -5.46 -12.03
C LEU A 253 -11.89 -6.53 -13.10
N ASN A 254 -13.05 -7.15 -13.05
CA ASN A 254 -13.54 -8.02 -14.12
C ASN A 254 -14.14 -7.18 -15.26
N GLU A 255 -14.19 -7.72 -16.47
CA GLU A 255 -14.63 -6.99 -17.68
C GLU A 255 -16.06 -6.44 -17.58
N ASP A 256 -16.94 -7.08 -16.80
CA ASP A 256 -18.34 -6.68 -16.62
C ASP A 256 -18.58 -5.67 -15.48
N GLU A 257 -17.54 -5.28 -14.74
CA GLU A 257 -17.71 -4.39 -13.58
C GLU A 257 -17.84 -2.93 -14.01
N LYS A 258 -18.95 -2.29 -13.63
CA LYS A 258 -19.20 -0.88 -13.92
C LYS A 258 -18.36 0.01 -13.00
N ILE A 259 -17.69 0.99 -13.60
CA ILE A 259 -16.92 2.01 -12.90
C ILE A 259 -17.70 3.32 -12.98
N GLU A 260 -17.95 3.93 -11.83
CA GLU A 260 -18.45 5.30 -11.74
C GLU A 260 -17.26 6.26 -11.68
N THR A 261 -17.27 7.32 -12.47
CA THR A 261 -16.21 8.33 -12.47
C THR A 261 -16.76 9.71 -12.17
N ILE A 262 -16.06 10.46 -11.32
CA ILE A 262 -16.41 11.85 -10.98
C ILE A 262 -15.18 12.72 -11.23
N ASN A 263 -15.32 13.68 -12.13
CA ASN A 263 -14.28 14.66 -12.44
C ASN A 263 -14.49 15.94 -11.64
N LEU A 264 -13.49 16.36 -10.87
CA LEU A 264 -13.49 17.61 -10.13
C LEU A 264 -12.54 18.60 -10.80
N ASN A 265 -13.11 19.52 -11.58
CA ASN A 265 -12.34 20.47 -12.40
C ASN A 265 -12.10 21.82 -11.72
N LYS A 266 -12.85 22.16 -10.66
CA LYS A 266 -12.76 23.48 -10.03
C LYS A 266 -11.55 23.50 -9.10
N LEU A 267 -10.59 24.37 -9.39
CA LEU A 267 -9.45 24.63 -8.53
C LEU A 267 -9.88 25.49 -7.33
N ASN A 268 -9.92 24.90 -6.15
CA ASN A 268 -10.37 25.55 -4.92
C ASN A 268 -9.19 26.04 -4.03
N ARG A 269 -7.95 25.65 -4.37
CA ARG A 269 -6.77 25.91 -3.54
C ARG A 269 -6.19 27.30 -3.75
N PHE A 270 -6.25 27.80 -4.98
CA PHE A 270 -5.65 29.07 -5.36
C PHE A 270 -6.67 30.19 -5.29
N LYS A 271 -6.32 31.28 -4.59
CA LYS A 271 -7.13 32.49 -4.52
C LYS A 271 -6.82 33.47 -5.64
N ASN A 272 -5.61 33.38 -6.23
CA ASN A 272 -5.16 34.23 -7.33
C ASN A 272 -5.40 33.51 -8.64
N GLU A 273 -6.05 34.19 -9.57
CA GLU A 273 -6.38 33.66 -10.92
C GLU A 273 -5.11 33.25 -11.69
N GLU A 274 -4.01 33.97 -11.53
CA GLU A 274 -2.72 33.71 -12.18
C GLU A 274 -2.16 32.31 -11.83
N LEU A 275 -2.41 31.81 -10.60
CA LEU A 275 -1.97 30.48 -10.15
C LEU A 275 -2.86 29.34 -10.65
N ILE A 276 -3.99 29.66 -11.29
CA ILE A 276 -4.90 28.66 -11.88
C ILE A 276 -4.34 28.14 -13.21
N TYR A 277 -3.48 28.93 -13.86
CA TYR A 277 -2.87 28.60 -15.16
C TYR A 277 -1.50 27.90 -15.07
N LEU A 278 -0.97 27.78 -13.88
CA LEU A 278 0.23 26.97 -13.57
C LEU A 278 -0.15 25.52 -13.26
#